data_9a9734e4d594574a5cbd87ef599ae9f7
#
_entry.id   9a9734e4d594574a5cbd87ef599ae9f7
#
_cell.length_a   1.000
_cell.length_b   1.000
_cell.length_c   1.000
_cell.angle_alpha   90.00
_cell.angle_beta   90.00
_cell.angle_gamma   90.00
#
_symmetry.space_group_name_H-M   'P 1'
#
loop_
_entity.id
_entity.type
_entity.pdbx_description
1 polymer ?
#
loop_
_entity_poly.entity_id
_entity_poly.type
_entity_poly.pdbx_seq_one_letter_code
_entity_poly.pdbx_strand_id
1 'polypeptide(L)'
;MNTEIAKLLDSNFLTYLLEGKNIDENDGNLIERLTDLLTLINDDSVELVITPLLRYEFLRKFGQNESEDFNKFRAAVEEFTWLDISKDVTDLATNLYRLDKHEADSKGIPKNLEKRKFDVFHFATAKINGIELLSNDKHIDQMEDLYERYQAL
;
A
#
# COMPACT_ATOMS: atom_id res chain seq x y z
N MET A 1 11.54 27.23 2.13
CA MET A 1 10.38 26.43 1.68
C MET A 1 10.61 24.98 2.08
N ASN A 2 9.76 24.51 2.96
CA ASN A 2 9.78 23.10 3.33
C ASN A 2 9.10 22.31 2.21
N THR A 3 9.88 21.61 1.41
CA THR A 3 9.34 20.63 0.48
C THR A 3 8.99 19.38 1.30
N GLU A 4 7.72 19.19 1.58
CA GLU A 4 7.25 17.95 2.19
C GLU A 4 7.42 16.80 1.21
N ILE A 5 8.00 15.70 1.68
CA ILE A 5 8.14 14.48 0.90
C ILE A 5 6.96 13.59 1.25
N ALA A 6 6.07 13.36 0.28
CA ALA A 6 4.94 12.47 0.47
C ALA A 6 5.37 11.02 0.33
N LYS A 7 4.84 10.16 1.21
CA LYS A 7 5.03 8.72 1.16
C LYS A 7 3.68 8.04 1.34
N LEU A 8 3.39 7.06 0.48
CA LEU A 8 2.14 6.30 0.52
C LEU A 8 2.28 5.13 1.49
N LEU A 9 1.33 5.00 2.43
CA LEU A 9 1.30 3.87 3.35
C LEU A 9 0.46 2.73 2.78
N ASP A 10 1.01 1.51 2.78
CA ASP A 10 0.25 0.31 2.50
C ASP A 10 -0.64 -0.07 3.71
N SER A 11 -1.70 -0.84 3.46
CA SER A 11 -2.66 -1.25 4.49
C SER A 11 -2.00 -2.05 5.63
N ASN A 12 -0.96 -2.82 5.34
CA ASN A 12 -0.20 -3.54 6.38
C ASN A 12 0.42 -2.58 7.38
N PHE A 13 1.00 -1.49 6.91
CA PHE A 13 1.59 -0.50 7.80
C PHE A 13 0.53 0.28 8.58
N LEU A 14 -0.64 0.51 7.99
CA LEU A 14 -1.78 1.06 8.74
C LEU A 14 -2.16 0.14 9.90
N THR A 15 -2.20 -1.17 9.66
CA THR A 15 -2.48 -2.16 10.70
C THR A 15 -1.44 -2.12 11.81
N TYR A 16 -0.15 -2.12 11.47
CA TYR A 16 0.93 -2.06 12.45
C TYR A 16 0.86 -0.76 13.26
N LEU A 17 0.68 0.36 12.57
CA LEU A 17 0.72 1.69 13.17
C LEU A 17 -0.49 1.97 14.07
N LEU A 18 -1.69 1.65 13.59
CA LEU A 18 -2.94 2.02 14.27
C LEU A 18 -3.42 0.94 15.23
N GLU A 19 -3.25 -0.33 14.91
CA GLU A 19 -3.74 -1.43 15.73
C GLU A 19 -2.66 -2.12 16.56
N GLY A 20 -1.39 -2.02 16.15
CA GLY A 20 -0.29 -2.76 16.78
C GLY A 20 -0.42 -4.27 16.61
N LYS A 21 -1.17 -4.73 15.60
CA LYS A 21 -1.41 -6.16 15.32
C LYS A 21 -0.50 -6.67 14.22
N ASN A 22 -0.35 -8.00 14.18
CA ASN A 22 0.42 -8.72 13.17
C ASN A 22 1.93 -8.41 13.16
N ILE A 23 2.43 -7.89 14.28
CA ILE A 23 3.85 -7.63 14.46
C ILE A 23 4.51 -8.90 15.00
N ASP A 24 5.38 -9.49 14.18
CA ASP A 24 6.22 -10.61 14.60
C ASP A 24 7.53 -10.06 15.17
N GLU A 25 7.69 -10.15 16.47
CA GLU A 25 8.88 -9.67 17.20
C GLU A 25 10.16 -10.42 16.83
N ASN A 26 10.02 -11.62 16.25
CA ASN A 26 11.16 -12.43 15.77
C ASN A 26 11.59 -12.09 14.35
N ASP A 27 10.81 -11.28 13.64
CA ASP A 27 11.15 -10.81 12.30
C ASP A 27 11.96 -9.51 12.39
N GLY A 28 13.27 -9.63 12.35
CA GLY A 28 14.19 -8.48 12.46
C GLY A 28 13.99 -7.46 11.34
N ASN A 29 13.65 -7.90 10.13
CA ASN A 29 13.38 -7.00 9.01
C ASN A 29 12.11 -6.18 9.25
N LEU A 30 11.06 -6.80 9.77
CA LEU A 30 9.83 -6.10 10.12
C LEU A 30 10.08 -5.06 11.21
N ILE A 31 10.80 -5.42 12.26
CA ILE A 31 11.11 -4.51 13.37
C ILE A 31 11.93 -3.32 12.86
N GLU A 32 12.91 -3.55 12.00
CA GLU A 32 13.70 -2.48 11.39
C GLU A 32 12.81 -1.53 10.57
N ARG A 33 11.92 -2.06 9.74
CA ARG A 33 10.99 -1.26 8.93
C ARG A 33 10.01 -0.46 9.80
N LEU A 34 9.53 -1.03 10.89
CA LEU A 34 8.65 -0.32 11.83
C LEU A 34 9.40 0.80 12.55
N THR A 35 10.67 0.57 12.93
CA THR A 35 11.52 1.59 13.52
C THR A 35 11.73 2.75 12.55
N ASP A 36 12.01 2.45 11.28
CA ASP A 36 12.13 3.45 10.22
C ASP A 36 10.83 4.23 10.03
N LEU A 37 9.69 3.54 10.05
CA LEU A 37 8.37 4.17 9.95
C LEU A 37 8.12 5.14 11.10
N LEU A 38 8.43 4.76 12.33
CA LEU A 38 8.29 5.63 13.49
C LEU A 38 9.18 6.88 13.39
N THR A 39 10.38 6.72 12.83
CA THR A 39 11.27 7.84 12.54
C THR A 39 10.64 8.79 11.53
N LEU A 40 10.05 8.27 10.46
CA LEU A 40 9.38 9.06 9.43
C LEU A 40 8.16 9.81 9.97
N ILE A 41 7.37 9.20 10.85
CA ILE A 41 6.19 9.83 11.46
C ILE A 41 6.59 11.08 12.25
N ASN A 42 7.75 11.05 12.89
CA ASN A 42 8.26 12.16 13.70
C ASN A 42 9.05 13.19 12.87
N ASP A 43 9.19 12.98 11.58
CA ASP A 43 9.89 13.88 10.66
C ASP A 43 8.87 14.83 10.01
N ASP A 44 8.93 16.12 10.37
CA ASP A 44 8.00 17.15 9.89
C ASP A 44 8.13 17.39 8.36
N SER A 45 9.23 16.93 7.74
CA SER A 45 9.42 17.03 6.29
C SER A 45 8.72 15.91 5.51
N VAL A 46 8.22 14.90 6.20
CA VAL A 46 7.55 13.74 5.59
C VAL A 46 6.06 13.81 5.84
N GLU A 47 5.30 13.66 4.77
CA GLU A 47 3.84 13.57 4.81
C GLU A 47 3.40 12.16 4.45
N LEU A 48 2.70 11.50 5.36
CA LEU A 48 2.13 10.18 5.12
C LEU A 48 0.76 10.35 4.48
N VAL A 49 0.58 9.73 3.30
CA VAL A 49 -0.65 9.84 2.53
C VAL A 49 -1.30 8.48 2.36
N ILE A 50 -2.61 8.47 2.24
CA ILE A 50 -3.41 7.29 1.90
C ILE A 50 -4.39 7.64 0.79
N THR A 51 -4.85 6.61 0.08
CA THR A 51 -5.89 6.75 -0.93
C THR A 51 -7.25 6.30 -0.39
N PRO A 52 -8.36 6.67 -1.04
CA PRO A 52 -9.67 6.10 -0.72
C PRO A 52 -9.70 4.56 -0.76
N LEU A 53 -8.93 3.96 -1.68
CA LEU A 53 -8.84 2.50 -1.79
C LEU A 53 -8.12 1.88 -0.58
N LEU A 54 -7.04 2.49 -0.12
CA LEU A 54 -6.34 2.04 1.10
C LEU A 54 -7.23 2.15 2.33
N ARG A 55 -8.00 3.23 2.41
CA ARG A 55 -8.98 3.41 3.46
C ARG A 55 -10.02 2.28 3.46
N TYR A 56 -10.57 1.97 2.29
CA TYR A 56 -11.51 0.86 2.13
C TYR A 56 -10.87 -0.48 2.53
N GLU A 57 -9.68 -0.76 2.01
CA GLU A 57 -8.96 -2.01 2.30
C GLU A 57 -8.71 -2.19 3.80
N PHE A 58 -8.32 -1.12 4.48
CA PHE A 58 -8.07 -1.14 5.92
C PHE A 58 -9.35 -1.29 6.74
N LEU A 59 -10.40 -0.53 6.41
CA LEU A 59 -11.62 -0.48 7.22
C LEU A 59 -12.56 -1.66 6.97
N ARG A 60 -12.51 -2.29 5.80
CA ARG A 60 -13.45 -3.40 5.47
C ARG A 60 -13.30 -4.63 6.37
N LYS A 61 -12.19 -4.75 7.07
CA LYS A 61 -11.95 -5.91 7.96
C LYS A 61 -12.76 -5.85 9.25
N PHE A 62 -13.24 -4.66 9.65
CA PHE A 62 -14.04 -4.52 10.84
C PHE A 62 -15.47 -4.97 10.57
N GLY A 63 -15.93 -6.00 11.29
CA GLY A 63 -17.26 -6.57 11.10
C GLY A 63 -18.37 -5.68 11.61
N GLN A 64 -19.59 -6.02 11.23
CA GLN A 64 -20.79 -5.28 11.62
C GLN A 64 -20.95 -5.18 13.15
N ASN A 65 -20.44 -6.19 13.88
CA ASN A 65 -20.50 -6.24 15.34
C ASN A 65 -19.32 -5.52 16.03
N GLU A 66 -18.39 -4.97 15.24
CA GLU A 66 -17.19 -4.28 15.72
C GLU A 66 -17.29 -2.77 15.54
N SER A 67 -18.50 -2.21 15.77
CA SER A 67 -18.78 -0.81 15.49
C SER A 67 -17.93 0.18 16.29
N GLU A 68 -17.56 -0.16 17.51
CA GLU A 68 -16.71 0.68 18.35
C GLU A 68 -15.31 0.80 17.75
N ASP A 69 -14.68 -0.32 17.40
CA ASP A 69 -13.37 -0.34 16.75
C ASP A 69 -13.42 0.31 15.37
N PHE A 70 -14.45 0.02 14.59
CA PHE A 70 -14.65 0.64 13.29
C PHE A 70 -14.68 2.18 13.40
N ASN A 71 -15.46 2.72 14.30
CA ASN A 71 -15.57 4.17 14.47
C ASN A 71 -14.26 4.79 14.95
N LYS A 72 -13.56 4.12 15.86
CA LYS A 72 -12.25 4.55 16.36
C LYS A 72 -11.21 4.65 15.24
N PHE A 73 -11.08 3.60 14.45
CA PHE A 73 -10.07 3.56 13.39
C PHE A 73 -10.47 4.38 12.16
N ARG A 74 -11.78 4.52 11.91
CA ARG A 74 -12.26 5.45 10.89
C ARG A 74 -11.85 6.88 11.22
N ALA A 75 -11.99 7.29 12.48
CA ALA A 75 -11.54 8.60 12.91
C ALA A 75 -10.02 8.75 12.78
N ALA A 76 -9.26 7.70 13.11
CA ALA A 76 -7.80 7.72 13.00
C ALA A 76 -7.32 7.91 11.55
N VAL A 77 -7.94 7.24 10.58
CA VAL A 77 -7.52 7.36 9.18
C VAL A 77 -7.87 8.72 8.58
N GLU A 78 -8.83 9.45 9.14
CA GLU A 78 -9.15 10.81 8.68
C GLU A 78 -8.00 11.80 8.94
N GLU A 79 -7.06 11.48 9.83
CA GLU A 79 -5.90 12.33 10.14
C GLU A 79 -4.82 12.29 9.05
N PHE A 80 -4.85 11.28 8.18
CA PHE A 80 -3.89 11.19 7.08
C PHE A 80 -4.30 12.10 5.93
N THR A 81 -3.30 12.60 5.21
CA THR A 81 -3.55 13.35 3.97
C THR A 81 -4.06 12.40 2.88
N TRP A 82 -5.04 12.85 2.13
CA TRP A 82 -5.68 12.09 1.07
C TRP A 82 -4.99 12.32 -0.26
N LEU A 83 -4.79 11.24 -1.00
CA LEU A 83 -4.30 11.26 -2.36
C LEU A 83 -5.36 10.62 -3.26
N ASP A 84 -5.86 11.37 -4.24
CA ASP A 84 -6.86 10.87 -5.16
C ASP A 84 -6.29 9.83 -6.12
N ILE A 85 -7.17 8.93 -6.56
CA ILE A 85 -6.85 7.94 -7.59
C ILE A 85 -7.24 8.53 -8.94
N SER A 86 -6.23 8.88 -9.74
CA SER A 86 -6.43 9.47 -11.05
C SER A 86 -6.72 8.42 -12.13
N LYS A 87 -7.14 8.89 -13.31
CA LYS A 87 -7.30 8.03 -14.48
C LYS A 87 -5.98 7.35 -14.85
N ASP A 88 -4.86 8.08 -14.79
CA ASP A 88 -3.54 7.53 -15.13
C ASP A 88 -3.15 6.39 -14.19
N VAL A 89 -3.48 6.50 -12.91
CA VAL A 89 -3.29 5.41 -11.94
C VAL A 89 -4.09 4.18 -12.36
N THR A 90 -5.36 4.36 -12.71
CA THR A 90 -6.21 3.23 -13.10
C THR A 90 -5.74 2.58 -14.39
N ASP A 91 -5.25 3.36 -15.34
CA ASP A 91 -4.70 2.84 -16.61
C ASP A 91 -3.45 2.00 -16.35
N LEU A 92 -2.51 2.49 -15.54
CA LEU A 92 -1.31 1.73 -15.20
C LEU A 92 -1.66 0.47 -14.40
N ALA A 93 -2.51 0.58 -13.40
CA ALA A 93 -2.93 -0.58 -12.60
C ALA A 93 -3.58 -1.66 -13.47
N THR A 94 -4.44 -1.26 -14.40
CA THR A 94 -5.09 -2.17 -15.34
C THR A 94 -4.06 -2.90 -16.19
N ASN A 95 -3.11 -2.18 -16.76
CA ASN A 95 -2.09 -2.75 -17.62
C ASN A 95 -1.17 -3.72 -16.86
N LEU A 96 -0.78 -3.37 -15.65
CA LEU A 96 0.03 -4.25 -14.81
C LEU A 96 -0.72 -5.51 -14.40
N TYR A 97 -1.98 -5.38 -14.03
CA TYR A 97 -2.82 -6.54 -13.66
C TYR A 97 -2.98 -7.49 -14.85
N ARG A 98 -3.26 -6.95 -16.03
CA ARG A 98 -3.42 -7.76 -17.25
C ARG A 98 -2.13 -8.51 -17.60
N LEU A 99 -0.99 -7.85 -17.50
CA LEU A 99 0.31 -8.50 -17.76
C LEU A 99 0.59 -9.59 -16.72
N ASP A 100 0.37 -9.30 -15.45
CA ASP A 100 0.59 -10.24 -14.36
C ASP A 100 -0.26 -11.50 -14.53
N LYS A 101 -1.54 -11.32 -14.86
CA LYS A 101 -2.46 -12.42 -15.13
C LYS A 101 -2.03 -13.24 -16.35
N HIS A 102 -1.64 -12.57 -17.44
CA HIS A 102 -1.17 -13.22 -18.67
C HIS A 102 0.08 -14.07 -18.39
N GLU A 103 1.05 -13.54 -17.67
CA GLU A 103 2.26 -14.28 -17.31
C GLU A 103 1.95 -15.47 -16.40
N ALA A 104 1.06 -15.32 -15.44
CA ALA A 104 0.65 -16.41 -14.56
C ALA A 104 -0.04 -17.54 -15.34
N ASP A 105 -0.95 -17.20 -16.24
CA ASP A 105 -1.66 -18.17 -17.08
C ASP A 105 -0.70 -18.88 -18.03
N SER A 106 0.23 -18.14 -18.64
CA SER A 106 1.19 -18.69 -19.60
C SER A 106 2.19 -19.65 -18.95
N LYS A 107 2.56 -19.42 -17.70
CA LYS A 107 3.52 -20.24 -16.95
C LYS A 107 2.85 -21.32 -16.12
N GLY A 108 1.50 -21.32 -16.04
CA GLY A 108 0.77 -22.24 -15.20
C GLY A 108 1.02 -22.04 -13.70
N ILE A 109 1.42 -20.82 -13.30
CA ILE A 109 1.73 -20.50 -11.92
C ILE A 109 0.48 -19.94 -11.25
N PRO A 110 -0.07 -20.59 -10.18
CA PRO A 110 -1.18 -20.03 -9.45
C PRO A 110 -0.73 -18.77 -8.70
N LYS A 111 -1.49 -17.68 -8.85
CA LYS A 111 -1.28 -16.42 -8.12
C LYS A 111 -2.56 -16.04 -7.39
N ASN A 112 -2.39 -15.42 -6.24
CA ASN A 112 -3.52 -14.86 -5.51
C ASN A 112 -3.93 -13.53 -6.16
N LEU A 113 -4.80 -13.60 -7.17
CA LEU A 113 -5.27 -12.45 -7.92
C LEU A 113 -6.12 -11.50 -7.07
N GLU A 114 -6.79 -12.00 -6.04
CA GLU A 114 -7.58 -11.18 -5.12
C GLU A 114 -6.71 -10.18 -4.36
N LYS A 115 -5.53 -10.61 -3.92
CA LYS A 115 -4.56 -9.73 -3.29
C LYS A 115 -3.89 -8.80 -4.31
N ARG A 116 -3.52 -9.35 -5.46
CA ARG A 116 -2.79 -8.64 -6.51
C ARG A 116 -3.56 -7.44 -7.05
N LYS A 117 -4.87 -7.51 -7.12
CA LYS A 117 -5.69 -6.41 -7.66
C LYS A 117 -5.58 -5.13 -6.82
N PHE A 118 -5.37 -5.24 -5.52
CA PHE A 118 -5.11 -4.07 -4.67
C PHE A 118 -3.64 -3.63 -4.76
N ASP A 119 -2.71 -4.58 -4.75
CA ASP A 119 -1.29 -4.30 -4.80
C ASP A 119 -0.89 -3.51 -6.06
N VAL A 120 -1.47 -3.85 -7.22
CA VAL A 120 -1.20 -3.10 -8.46
C VAL A 120 -1.70 -1.66 -8.38
N PHE A 121 -2.81 -1.42 -7.70
CA PHE A 121 -3.32 -0.06 -7.48
C PHE A 121 -2.39 0.78 -6.62
N HIS A 122 -1.94 0.22 -5.51
CA HIS A 122 -1.04 0.95 -4.60
C HIS A 122 0.29 1.24 -5.27
N PHE A 123 0.84 0.25 -5.97
CA PHE A 123 2.05 0.42 -6.74
C PHE A 123 1.89 1.48 -7.83
N ALA A 124 0.82 1.41 -8.62
CA ALA A 124 0.53 2.38 -9.68
C ALA A 124 0.33 3.79 -9.13
N THR A 125 -0.36 3.92 -8.00
CA THR A 125 -0.56 5.20 -7.32
C THR A 125 0.78 5.85 -6.97
N ALA A 126 1.68 5.08 -6.38
CA ALA A 126 3.00 5.56 -6.02
C ALA A 126 3.82 5.96 -7.26
N LYS A 127 3.83 5.12 -8.30
CA LYS A 127 4.59 5.38 -9.53
C LYS A 127 4.11 6.63 -10.27
N ILE A 128 2.81 6.77 -10.48
CA ILE A 128 2.24 7.91 -11.21
C ILE A 128 2.48 9.21 -10.46
N ASN A 129 2.44 9.19 -9.13
CA ASN A 129 2.65 10.37 -8.31
C ASN A 129 4.12 10.63 -7.95
N GLY A 130 5.03 9.74 -8.35
CA GLY A 130 6.47 9.89 -8.06
C GLY A 130 6.81 9.83 -6.58
N ILE A 131 6.06 9.06 -5.80
CA ILE A 131 6.27 8.91 -4.35
C ILE A 131 6.61 7.47 -4.01
N GLU A 132 7.26 7.27 -2.85
CA GLU A 132 7.59 5.95 -2.36
C GLU A 132 6.39 5.29 -1.72
N LEU A 133 6.20 3.99 -2.01
CA LEU A 133 5.23 3.14 -1.31
C LEU A 133 5.92 2.46 -0.13
N LEU A 134 5.45 2.75 1.07
CA LEU A 134 5.93 2.12 2.30
C LEU A 134 5.13 0.85 2.55
N SER A 135 5.77 -0.30 2.35
CA SER A 135 5.13 -1.60 2.50
C SER A 135 6.13 -2.61 3.07
N ASN A 136 5.62 -3.55 3.86
CA ASN A 136 6.37 -4.73 4.29
C ASN A 136 6.12 -5.93 3.37
N ASP A 137 5.41 -5.73 2.27
CA ASP A 137 5.03 -6.80 1.37
C ASP A 137 6.19 -7.14 0.44
N LYS A 138 6.60 -8.40 0.43
CA LYS A 138 7.63 -8.94 -0.48
C LYS A 138 7.21 -8.82 -1.94
N HIS A 139 5.91 -8.67 -2.21
CA HIS A 139 5.38 -8.52 -3.55
C HIS A 139 5.74 -7.18 -4.21
N ILE A 140 6.22 -6.19 -3.45
CA ILE A 140 6.63 -4.90 -4.01
C ILE A 140 7.81 -5.05 -4.98
N ASP A 141 8.80 -5.86 -4.64
CA ASP A 141 9.93 -6.14 -5.54
C ASP A 141 9.44 -6.82 -6.82
N GLN A 142 8.47 -7.72 -6.69
CA GLN A 142 7.83 -8.37 -7.84
C GLN A 142 7.07 -7.37 -8.71
N MET A 143 6.45 -6.37 -8.12
CA MET A 143 5.76 -5.31 -8.86
C MET A 143 6.74 -4.41 -9.62
N GLU A 144 7.90 -4.09 -9.05
CA GLU A 144 8.95 -3.36 -9.77
C GLU A 144 9.42 -4.14 -10.99
N ASP A 145 9.68 -5.44 -10.85
CA ASP A 145 10.07 -6.30 -11.96
C ASP A 145 8.98 -6.38 -13.03
N LEU A 146 7.72 -6.48 -12.61
CA LEU A 146 6.57 -6.48 -13.51
C LEU A 146 6.48 -5.17 -14.29
N TYR A 147 6.68 -4.05 -13.62
CA TYR A 147 6.66 -2.72 -14.23
C TYR A 147 7.78 -2.58 -15.27
N GLU A 148 8.98 -3.05 -14.97
CA GLU A 148 10.09 -3.06 -15.93
C GLU A 148 9.76 -3.88 -17.18
N ARG A 149 9.15 -5.06 -17.01
CA ARG A 149 8.71 -5.89 -18.15
C ARG A 149 7.61 -5.19 -18.95
N TYR A 150 6.70 -4.53 -18.28
CA TYR A 150 5.64 -3.75 -18.93
C TYR A 150 6.23 -2.63 -19.79
N GLN A 151 7.20 -1.90 -19.29
CA GLN A 151 7.85 -0.81 -20.03
C GLN A 151 8.66 -1.32 -21.22
N ALA A 152 9.12 -2.56 -21.22
CA ALA A 152 9.91 -3.16 -22.28
C ALA A 152 9.05 -3.73 -23.44
N LEU A 153 7.71 -3.73 -23.32
CA LEU A 153 6.81 -4.23 -24.36
C LEU A 153 6.76 -3.31 -25.57
#